data_52f0aef4b44efbdf7c612e7c9dc18f9e
#
_entry.id   52f0aef4b44efbdf7c612e7c9dc18f9e
#
_cell.length_a   1.000
_cell.length_b   1.000
_cell.length_c   1.000
_cell.angle_alpha   90.00
_cell.angle_beta   90.00
_cell.angle_gamma   90.00
#
_symmetry.space_group_name_H-M   'P 1'
#
loop_
_entity.id
_entity.type
_entity.pdbx_description
1 polymer ?
#
loop_
_entity_poly.entity_id
_entity_poly.type
_entity_poly.pdbx_seq_one_letter_code
_entity_poly.pdbx_strand_id
1 'polypeptide(L)'
;MPKTRELIELFRAIGSHDLAQAATLSRKLAAQHGARGQYRSERDLLGALNGMAKPPANGQAALLNAAWSVNGTLMPLPAAKRLAELELSPPVRKSFGDVVKEWKSRDKLAKHGLPRRWRLLFHGPSGCGKSAAAAALATEMKLPGFLVRFDSLIGAYLGQTALRLRELFSFASQTPCVLLFDEVDALAKRRGSPMEVGELDRIVIAFMQELEHARGDGFIIATSNLPKALDDALWRRFDLRISFPKPTGAELSRFAGRRSKDFGIPATRKMLAQYRKAASYAEAEQLVISEARRRVLMT
;
A
#
# COMPACT_ATOMS: atom_id res chain seq x y z
N MET A 1 21.39 3.83 -37.43
CA MET A 1 20.46 2.87 -36.81
C MET A 1 21.23 2.12 -35.71
N PRO A 2 20.64 1.83 -34.55
CA PRO A 2 21.27 0.96 -33.57
C PRO A 2 21.56 -0.39 -34.24
N LYS A 3 22.69 -1.02 -33.90
CA LYS A 3 22.99 -2.34 -34.42
C LYS A 3 21.91 -3.30 -33.92
N THR A 4 21.32 -4.09 -34.80
CA THR A 4 20.26 -5.07 -34.47
C THR A 4 20.60 -5.93 -33.24
N ARG A 5 21.89 -6.21 -33.02
CA ARG A 5 22.40 -6.96 -31.89
C ARG A 5 22.15 -6.26 -30.54
N GLU A 6 22.35 -4.95 -30.47
CA GLU A 6 22.13 -4.16 -29.23
C GLU A 6 20.63 -4.08 -28.84
N LEU A 7 19.75 -4.01 -29.86
CA LEU A 7 18.31 -4.10 -29.64
C LEU A 7 17.90 -5.49 -29.15
N ILE A 8 18.47 -6.56 -29.70
CA ILE A 8 18.19 -7.93 -29.24
C ILE A 8 18.66 -8.12 -27.78
N GLU A 9 19.83 -7.59 -27.41
CA GLU A 9 20.32 -7.63 -26.03
C GLU A 9 19.41 -6.83 -25.08
N LEU A 10 18.92 -5.66 -25.50
CA LEU A 10 17.96 -4.88 -24.73
C LEU A 10 16.65 -5.64 -24.53
N PHE A 11 16.09 -6.22 -25.59
CA PHE A 11 14.85 -7.00 -25.47
C PHE A 11 15.03 -8.26 -24.63
N ARG A 12 16.20 -8.90 -24.67
CA ARG A 12 16.52 -10.03 -23.78
C ARG A 12 16.61 -9.60 -22.33
N ALA A 13 17.27 -8.48 -22.03
CA ALA A 13 17.34 -7.93 -20.68
C ALA A 13 15.96 -7.56 -20.14
N ILE A 14 15.09 -6.98 -20.97
CA ILE A 14 13.69 -6.71 -20.64
C ILE A 14 12.92 -8.02 -20.38
N GLY A 15 13.07 -9.00 -21.28
CA GLY A 15 12.39 -10.30 -21.17
C GLY A 15 12.86 -11.15 -19.98
N SER A 16 14.12 -11.00 -19.56
CA SER A 16 14.68 -11.61 -18.35
C SER A 16 14.46 -10.80 -17.07
N HIS A 17 13.74 -9.66 -17.15
CA HIS A 17 13.49 -8.72 -16.05
C HIS A 17 14.78 -8.14 -15.43
N ASP A 18 15.90 -8.14 -16.16
CA ASP A 18 17.13 -7.47 -15.75
C ASP A 18 17.06 -5.97 -16.11
N LEU A 19 16.35 -5.21 -15.28
CA LEU A 19 16.15 -3.76 -15.48
C LEU A 19 17.46 -2.98 -15.35
N ALA A 20 18.45 -3.48 -14.61
CA ALA A 20 19.76 -2.82 -14.49
C ALA A 20 20.54 -2.92 -15.81
N GLN A 21 20.56 -4.09 -16.42
CA GLN A 21 21.16 -4.32 -17.73
C GLN A 21 20.37 -3.58 -18.83
N ALA A 22 19.04 -3.61 -18.79
CA ALA A 22 18.19 -2.89 -19.73
C ALA A 22 18.43 -1.37 -19.67
N ALA A 23 18.53 -0.77 -18.48
CA ALA A 23 18.83 0.65 -18.29
C ALA A 23 20.23 1.02 -18.80
N THR A 24 21.22 0.15 -18.58
CA THR A 24 22.59 0.36 -19.07
C THR A 24 22.66 0.35 -20.60
N LEU A 25 22.01 -0.64 -21.24
CA LEU A 25 21.91 -0.74 -22.69
C LEU A 25 21.14 0.43 -23.31
N SER A 26 20.06 0.87 -22.66
CA SER A 26 19.29 2.03 -23.11
C SER A 26 20.08 3.34 -23.05
N ARG A 27 20.90 3.55 -21.99
CA ARG A 27 21.80 4.72 -21.91
C ARG A 27 22.87 4.67 -22.99
N LYS A 28 23.42 3.49 -23.28
CA LYS A 28 24.40 3.31 -24.36
C LYS A 28 23.81 3.64 -25.73
N LEU A 29 22.57 3.21 -25.98
CA LEU A 29 21.83 3.54 -27.21
C LEU A 29 21.53 5.07 -27.30
N ALA A 30 21.11 5.70 -26.20
CA ALA A 30 20.88 7.15 -26.16
C ALA A 30 22.17 7.93 -26.49
N ALA A 31 23.29 7.57 -25.88
CA ALA A 31 24.60 8.20 -26.16
C ALA A 31 25.03 8.03 -27.61
N GLN A 32 24.75 6.89 -28.25
CA GLN A 32 25.03 6.68 -29.68
C GLN A 32 24.19 7.57 -30.59
N HIS A 33 22.92 7.87 -30.22
CA HIS A 33 22.08 8.82 -30.95
C HIS A 33 22.60 10.26 -30.79
N GLY A 34 23.04 10.64 -29.58
CA GLY A 34 23.66 11.94 -29.33
C GLY A 34 24.94 12.14 -30.16
N ALA A 35 25.83 11.12 -30.18
CA ALA A 35 27.08 11.17 -30.95
C ALA A 35 26.84 11.27 -32.47
N ARG A 36 25.66 10.95 -32.97
CA ARG A 36 25.22 11.09 -34.36
C ARG A 36 24.45 12.39 -34.65
N GLY A 37 24.40 13.32 -33.68
CA GLY A 37 23.67 14.58 -33.82
C GLY A 37 22.15 14.46 -33.68
N GLN A 38 21.63 13.31 -33.27
CA GLN A 38 20.19 13.08 -33.09
C GLN A 38 19.76 13.41 -31.66
N TYR A 39 20.01 14.64 -31.22
CA TYR A 39 19.78 15.12 -29.84
C TYR A 39 18.33 15.00 -29.36
N ARG A 40 17.36 15.03 -30.28
CA ARG A 40 15.94 14.84 -29.93
C ARG A 40 15.67 13.41 -29.49
N SER A 41 16.15 12.44 -30.27
CA SER A 41 16.00 11.01 -29.94
C SER A 41 16.80 10.62 -28.67
N GLU A 42 17.98 11.21 -28.46
CA GLU A 42 18.73 11.07 -27.21
C GLU A 42 17.94 11.55 -26.00
N ARG A 43 17.34 12.76 -26.10
CA ARG A 43 16.53 13.35 -25.03
C ARG A 43 15.30 12.51 -24.73
N ASP A 44 14.61 12.03 -25.76
CA ASP A 44 13.40 11.21 -25.62
C ASP A 44 13.72 9.85 -24.96
N LEU A 45 14.85 9.21 -25.34
CA LEU A 45 15.32 7.98 -24.72
C LEU A 45 15.77 8.18 -23.27
N LEU A 46 16.51 9.25 -22.97
CA LEU A 46 16.88 9.61 -21.59
C LEU A 46 15.69 10.03 -20.75
N GLY A 47 14.70 10.71 -21.36
CA GLY A 47 13.45 11.07 -20.71
C GLY A 47 12.63 9.82 -20.30
N ALA A 48 12.54 8.84 -21.16
CA ALA A 48 11.91 7.56 -20.87
C ALA A 48 12.65 6.80 -19.75
N LEU A 49 13.97 6.87 -19.71
CA LEU A 49 14.78 6.29 -18.63
C LEU A 49 14.64 7.04 -17.30
N ASN A 50 14.50 8.37 -17.34
CA ASN A 50 14.33 9.18 -16.13
C ASN A 50 12.93 9.06 -15.53
N GLY A 51 11.93 8.66 -16.33
CA GLY A 51 10.62 8.21 -15.85
C GLY A 51 10.66 6.83 -15.19
N MET A 52 11.70 6.03 -15.43
CA MET A 52 12.02 4.84 -14.65
C MET A 52 12.77 5.32 -13.40
N ALA A 53 12.08 5.35 -12.27
CA ALA A 53 12.63 5.78 -10.99
C ALA A 53 14.02 5.17 -10.77
N LYS A 54 15.00 6.01 -10.35
CA LYS A 54 16.34 5.56 -9.92
C LYS A 54 16.14 4.41 -8.94
N PRO A 55 16.75 3.22 -9.17
CA PRO A 55 16.60 2.13 -8.22
C PRO A 55 17.10 2.61 -6.86
N PRO A 56 16.30 2.49 -5.78
CA PRO A 56 16.76 2.83 -4.45
C PRO A 56 17.96 1.93 -4.12
N ALA A 57 19.03 2.54 -3.66
CA ALA A 57 20.20 1.83 -3.17
C ALA A 57 19.76 0.96 -1.98
N ASN A 58 20.15 -0.31 -1.98
CA ASN A 58 19.87 -1.36 -0.98
C ASN A 58 18.55 -2.13 -1.15
N GLY A 59 18.66 -3.41 -1.56
CA GLY A 59 17.64 -4.46 -1.35
C GLY A 59 16.18 -4.17 -1.73
N GLN A 60 15.71 -2.95 -1.47
CA GLN A 60 14.40 -2.45 -1.85
C GLN A 60 14.17 -2.38 -3.36
N ALA A 61 15.20 -2.18 -4.17
CA ALA A 61 15.06 -2.15 -5.62
C ALA A 61 14.72 -3.53 -6.19
N ALA A 62 15.32 -4.59 -5.67
CA ALA A 62 15.00 -5.96 -6.06
C ALA A 62 13.55 -6.30 -5.65
N LEU A 63 13.10 -5.80 -4.49
CA LEU A 63 11.74 -5.99 -3.99
C LEU A 63 10.70 -5.21 -4.81
N LEU A 64 11.01 -3.99 -5.21
CA LEU A 64 10.17 -3.21 -6.12
C LEU A 64 10.09 -3.86 -7.50
N ASN A 65 11.20 -4.38 -8.02
CA ASN A 65 11.22 -5.09 -9.29
C ASN A 65 10.41 -6.40 -9.23
N ALA A 66 10.52 -7.15 -8.13
CA ALA A 66 9.70 -8.33 -7.89
C ALA A 66 8.20 -7.97 -7.72
N ALA A 67 7.88 -6.85 -7.08
CA ALA A 67 6.52 -6.33 -6.97
C ALA A 67 5.95 -5.87 -8.34
N TRP A 68 6.79 -5.30 -9.22
CA TRP A 68 6.42 -4.96 -10.60
C TRP A 68 6.16 -6.21 -11.47
N SER A 69 6.80 -7.34 -11.15
CA SER A 69 6.56 -8.61 -11.86
C SER A 69 5.15 -9.17 -11.64
N VAL A 70 4.45 -8.72 -10.60
CA VAL A 70 3.04 -9.06 -10.33
C VAL A 70 2.08 -8.13 -11.11
N ASN A 71 2.38 -7.92 -12.40
CA ASN A 71 1.50 -7.27 -13.40
C ASN A 71 0.90 -5.91 -12.97
N GLY A 72 1.64 -5.06 -12.26
CA GLY A 72 1.17 -3.73 -11.85
C GLY A 72 0.08 -3.74 -10.76
N THR A 73 -0.17 -4.89 -10.14
CA THR A 73 -1.20 -5.06 -9.10
C THR A 73 -0.76 -4.50 -7.75
N LEU A 74 0.56 -4.39 -7.52
CA LEU A 74 1.14 -3.87 -6.29
C LEU A 74 1.61 -2.42 -6.49
N MET A 75 1.21 -1.55 -5.56
CA MET A 75 1.74 -0.19 -5.45
C MET A 75 2.51 -0.06 -4.13
N PRO A 76 3.71 0.53 -4.11
CA PRO A 76 4.38 0.81 -2.86
C PRO A 76 3.50 1.67 -1.95
N LEU A 77 3.40 1.31 -0.68
CA LEU A 77 2.79 2.21 0.30
C LEU A 77 3.66 3.45 0.44
N PRO A 78 3.05 4.64 0.53
CA PRO A 78 3.80 5.87 0.76
C PRO A 78 4.58 5.76 2.08
N ALA A 79 5.74 6.42 2.13
CA ALA A 79 6.49 6.53 3.38
C ALA A 79 5.58 7.11 4.47
N ALA A 80 5.39 6.34 5.54
CA ALA A 80 4.45 6.68 6.58
C ALA A 80 5.16 7.25 7.81
N LYS A 81 4.42 8.06 8.56
CA LYS A 81 4.77 8.44 9.92
C LYS A 81 4.88 7.19 10.79
N ARG A 82 5.67 7.24 11.85
CA ARG A 82 5.74 6.15 12.83
C ARG A 82 4.40 6.00 13.56
N LEU A 83 4.11 4.82 14.09
CA LEU A 83 2.90 4.58 14.89
C LEU A 83 2.73 5.57 16.05
N ALA A 84 3.82 6.02 16.65
CA ALA A 84 3.82 7.02 17.74
C ALA A 84 3.30 8.40 17.28
N GLU A 85 3.43 8.73 16.02
CA GLU A 85 3.02 10.01 15.44
C GLU A 85 1.54 10.03 14.99
N LEU A 86 0.91 8.85 14.94
CA LEU A 86 -0.50 8.74 14.60
C LEU A 86 -1.39 9.01 15.82
N GLU A 87 -2.54 9.67 15.59
CA GLU A 87 -3.61 9.72 16.57
C GLU A 87 -4.37 8.39 16.53
N LEU A 88 -4.07 7.53 17.50
CA LEU A 88 -4.71 6.24 17.66
C LEU A 88 -5.41 6.19 19.01
N SER A 89 -6.62 5.68 19.04
CA SER A 89 -7.32 5.44 20.32
C SER A 89 -6.53 4.45 21.19
N PRO A 90 -6.63 4.50 22.52
CA PRO A 90 -5.85 3.62 23.41
C PRO A 90 -5.98 2.13 23.08
N PRO A 91 -7.17 1.57 22.77
CA PRO A 91 -7.29 0.16 22.39
C PRO A 91 -6.54 -0.18 21.11
N VAL A 92 -6.62 0.69 20.08
CA VAL A 92 -5.91 0.50 18.81
C VAL A 92 -4.40 0.54 19.04
N ARG A 93 -3.92 1.52 19.80
CA ARG A 93 -2.50 1.66 20.15
C ARG A 93 -1.97 0.43 20.89
N LYS A 94 -2.74 -0.11 21.84
CA LYS A 94 -2.40 -1.35 22.55
C LYS A 94 -2.28 -2.52 21.57
N SER A 95 -3.28 -2.73 20.72
CA SER A 95 -3.28 -3.81 19.73
C SER A 95 -2.04 -3.76 18.82
N PHE A 96 -1.67 -2.57 18.33
CA PHE A 96 -0.45 -2.40 17.54
C PHE A 96 0.82 -2.66 18.35
N GLY A 97 0.87 -2.23 19.60
CA GLY A 97 1.98 -2.51 20.50
C GLY A 97 2.21 -4.02 20.67
N ASP A 98 1.11 -4.78 20.87
CA ASP A 98 1.15 -6.23 20.98
C ASP A 98 1.65 -6.90 19.68
N VAL A 99 1.13 -6.49 18.51
CA VAL A 99 1.56 -7.01 17.20
C VAL A 99 3.04 -6.73 16.95
N VAL A 100 3.52 -5.51 17.23
CA VAL A 100 4.94 -5.14 17.07
C VAL A 100 5.82 -5.95 18.04
N LYS A 101 5.35 -6.18 19.27
CA LYS A 101 6.07 -7.01 20.25
C LYS A 101 6.17 -8.46 19.79
N GLU A 102 5.09 -9.05 19.27
CA GLU A 102 5.10 -10.39 18.70
C GLU A 102 6.05 -10.49 17.51
N TRP A 103 6.04 -9.51 16.61
CA TRP A 103 6.98 -9.45 15.49
C TRP A 103 8.44 -9.43 15.94
N LYS A 104 8.77 -8.58 16.91
CA LYS A 104 10.13 -8.51 17.47
C LYS A 104 10.55 -9.77 18.20
N SER A 105 9.59 -10.54 18.73
CA SER A 105 9.80 -11.77 19.49
C SER A 105 9.42 -13.03 18.71
N ARG A 106 9.29 -12.98 17.38
CA ARG A 106 8.81 -14.09 16.56
C ARG A 106 9.60 -15.38 16.72
N ASP A 107 10.93 -15.26 16.83
CA ASP A 107 11.81 -16.43 17.01
C ASP A 107 11.58 -17.11 18.37
N LYS A 108 11.29 -16.31 19.41
CA LYS A 108 10.93 -16.82 20.74
C LYS A 108 9.56 -17.50 20.71
N LEU A 109 8.58 -16.92 20.03
CA LEU A 109 7.26 -17.54 19.87
C LEU A 109 7.36 -18.87 19.13
N ALA A 110 8.14 -18.92 18.04
CA ALA A 110 8.36 -20.13 17.25
C ALA A 110 8.99 -21.26 18.08
N LYS A 111 9.97 -20.96 18.95
CA LYS A 111 10.58 -21.95 19.87
C LYS A 111 9.57 -22.57 20.84
N HIS A 112 8.49 -21.87 21.15
CA HIS A 112 7.40 -22.36 22.01
C HIS A 112 6.20 -22.92 21.22
N GLY A 113 6.32 -23.08 19.87
CA GLY A 113 5.23 -23.55 19.02
C GLY A 113 4.05 -22.58 18.91
N LEU A 114 4.24 -21.31 19.28
CA LEU A 114 3.20 -20.29 19.26
C LEU A 114 3.24 -19.50 17.94
N PRO A 115 2.16 -19.49 17.13
CA PRO A 115 2.09 -18.66 15.95
C PRO A 115 1.96 -17.19 16.35
N ARG A 116 2.63 -16.30 15.62
CA ARG A 116 2.40 -14.85 15.71
C ARG A 116 1.13 -14.45 14.95
N ARG A 117 0.52 -13.34 15.34
CA ARG A 117 -0.57 -12.73 14.59
C ARG A 117 -0.01 -11.95 13.41
N TRP A 118 -0.46 -12.23 12.20
CA TRP A 118 0.05 -11.63 10.95
C TRP A 118 -1.04 -11.35 9.91
N ARG A 119 -2.24 -11.94 10.07
CA ARG A 119 -3.43 -11.61 9.28
C ARG A 119 -4.29 -10.65 10.10
N LEU A 120 -4.31 -9.37 9.70
CA LEU A 120 -4.95 -8.31 10.45
C LEU A 120 -6.11 -7.73 9.66
N LEU A 121 -7.25 -7.49 10.31
CA LEU A 121 -8.38 -6.80 9.72
C LEU A 121 -8.61 -5.48 10.48
N PHE A 122 -8.51 -4.36 9.76
CA PHE A 122 -8.82 -3.03 10.28
C PHE A 122 -10.20 -2.62 9.79
N HIS A 123 -11.11 -2.38 10.70
CA HIS A 123 -12.49 -2.04 10.34
C HIS A 123 -12.98 -0.79 11.06
N GLY A 124 -13.91 -0.08 10.43
CA GLY A 124 -14.47 1.15 10.98
C GLY A 124 -14.72 2.21 9.92
N PRO A 125 -15.29 3.36 10.26
CA PRO A 125 -15.68 4.39 9.30
C PRO A 125 -14.53 4.86 8.41
N SER A 126 -14.88 5.37 7.22
CA SER A 126 -13.90 5.96 6.30
C SER A 126 -13.20 7.18 6.92
N GLY A 127 -11.96 7.44 6.51
CA GLY A 127 -11.18 8.58 6.98
C GLY A 127 -10.69 8.49 8.44
N CYS A 128 -10.82 7.33 9.11
CA CYS A 128 -10.37 7.13 10.50
C CYS A 128 -8.92 6.59 10.60
N GLY A 129 -8.15 6.59 9.52
CA GLY A 129 -6.71 6.33 9.56
C GLY A 129 -6.28 4.87 9.38
N LYS A 130 -7.17 3.96 8.91
CA LYS A 130 -6.87 2.52 8.72
C LYS A 130 -5.67 2.28 7.81
N SER A 131 -5.69 2.82 6.58
CA SER A 131 -4.62 2.64 5.59
C SER A 131 -3.32 3.33 6.03
N ALA A 132 -3.43 4.51 6.68
CA ALA A 132 -2.27 5.20 7.27
C ALA A 132 -1.64 4.36 8.40
N ALA A 133 -2.45 3.68 9.21
CA ALA A 133 -1.97 2.81 10.27
C ALA A 133 -1.28 1.54 9.72
N ALA A 134 -1.77 0.98 8.61
CA ALA A 134 -1.11 -0.14 7.93
C ALA A 134 0.28 0.26 7.40
N ALA A 135 0.38 1.44 6.78
CA ALA A 135 1.66 1.97 6.30
C ALA A 135 2.63 2.28 7.46
N ALA A 136 2.12 2.84 8.57
CA ALA A 136 2.92 3.09 9.77
C ALA A 136 3.42 1.78 10.42
N LEU A 137 2.59 0.74 10.40
CA LEU A 137 2.96 -0.59 10.90
C LEU A 137 4.10 -1.19 10.07
N ALA A 138 4.05 -1.09 8.73
CA ALA A 138 5.13 -1.51 7.85
C ALA A 138 6.44 -0.78 8.18
N THR A 139 6.38 0.54 8.39
CA THR A 139 7.53 1.37 8.81
C THR A 139 8.09 0.92 10.16
N GLU A 140 7.24 0.67 11.16
CA GLU A 140 7.65 0.26 12.50
C GLU A 140 8.31 -1.12 12.51
N MET A 141 7.86 -2.02 11.64
CA MET A 141 8.43 -3.37 11.46
C MET A 141 9.63 -3.40 10.52
N LYS A 142 9.96 -2.29 9.88
CA LYS A 142 11.02 -2.18 8.86
C LYS A 142 10.80 -3.15 7.69
N LEU A 143 9.54 -3.34 7.33
CA LEU A 143 9.13 -4.14 6.19
C LEU A 143 8.71 -3.24 5.02
N PRO A 144 8.98 -3.64 3.76
CA PRO A 144 8.37 -2.99 2.62
C PRO A 144 6.85 -3.17 2.67
N GLY A 145 6.11 -2.09 2.38
CA GLY A 145 4.66 -2.11 2.34
C GLY A 145 4.15 -1.96 0.92
N PHE A 146 3.13 -2.72 0.55
CA PHE A 146 2.49 -2.66 -0.75
C PHE A 146 0.97 -2.59 -0.60
N LEU A 147 0.36 -1.68 -1.34
CA LEU A 147 -1.09 -1.60 -1.55
C LEU A 147 -1.47 -2.51 -2.71
N VAL A 148 -2.42 -3.40 -2.50
CA VAL A 148 -3.00 -4.24 -3.54
C VAL A 148 -4.15 -3.49 -4.22
N ARG A 149 -4.06 -3.32 -5.53
CA ARG A 149 -5.07 -2.67 -6.33
C ARG A 149 -6.13 -3.68 -6.80
N PHE A 150 -7.31 -3.63 -6.22
CA PHE A 150 -8.42 -4.50 -6.60
C PHE A 150 -8.91 -4.28 -8.04
N ASP A 151 -8.85 -3.05 -8.56
CA ASP A 151 -9.18 -2.73 -9.95
C ASP A 151 -8.27 -3.47 -10.95
N SER A 152 -7.01 -3.64 -10.61
CA SER A 152 -6.04 -4.40 -11.40
C SER A 152 -6.15 -5.91 -11.21
N LEU A 153 -6.74 -6.36 -10.09
CA LEU A 153 -7.01 -7.78 -9.83
C LEU A 153 -8.21 -8.28 -10.63
N ILE A 154 -9.28 -7.49 -10.66
CA ILE A 154 -10.52 -7.81 -11.37
C ILE A 154 -10.31 -7.47 -12.85
N GLY A 155 -9.68 -8.38 -13.58
CA GLY A 155 -9.44 -8.23 -15.03
C GLY A 155 -10.62 -8.69 -15.86
N ALA A 156 -10.57 -8.42 -17.17
CA ALA A 156 -11.63 -8.77 -18.14
C ALA A 156 -11.90 -10.27 -18.30
N TYR A 157 -11.11 -11.15 -17.71
CA TYR A 157 -11.24 -12.62 -17.84
C TYR A 157 -11.33 -13.31 -16.47
N LEU A 158 -12.40 -14.05 -16.26
CA LEU A 158 -12.78 -14.74 -15.01
C LEU A 158 -11.67 -15.58 -14.33
N GLY A 159 -10.81 -16.23 -15.09
CA GLY A 159 -9.77 -17.11 -14.53
C GLY A 159 -8.52 -16.37 -14.05
N GLN A 160 -8.34 -15.14 -14.45
CA GLN A 160 -7.08 -14.40 -14.15
C GLN A 160 -7.03 -13.86 -12.72
N THR A 161 -8.16 -13.54 -12.11
CA THR A 161 -8.18 -12.95 -10.76
C THR A 161 -7.68 -13.94 -9.70
N ALA A 162 -8.11 -15.19 -9.74
CA ALA A 162 -7.65 -16.23 -8.81
C ALA A 162 -6.15 -16.51 -9.00
N LEU A 163 -5.66 -16.52 -10.26
CA LEU A 163 -4.25 -16.69 -10.55
C LEU A 163 -3.42 -15.51 -9.99
N ARG A 164 -3.86 -14.28 -10.22
CA ARG A 164 -3.19 -13.07 -9.70
C ARG A 164 -3.16 -13.03 -8.17
N LEU A 165 -4.26 -13.43 -7.52
CA LEU A 165 -4.27 -13.58 -6.06
C LEU A 165 -3.22 -14.58 -5.60
N ARG A 166 -3.13 -15.75 -6.24
CA ARG A 166 -2.11 -16.75 -5.93
C ARG A 166 -0.70 -16.22 -6.12
N GLU A 167 -0.43 -15.48 -7.19
CA GLU A 167 0.86 -14.84 -7.44
C GLU A 167 1.22 -13.82 -6.33
N LEU A 168 0.24 -13.00 -5.90
CA LEU A 168 0.42 -12.04 -4.79
C LEU A 168 0.77 -12.74 -3.47
N PHE A 169 0.03 -13.78 -3.12
CA PHE A 169 0.27 -14.53 -1.89
C PHE A 169 1.59 -15.33 -1.96
N SER A 170 1.94 -15.85 -3.15
CA SER A 170 3.25 -16.48 -3.39
C SER A 170 4.38 -15.48 -3.22
N PHE A 171 4.26 -14.28 -3.77
CA PHE A 171 5.22 -13.19 -3.54
C PHE A 171 5.39 -12.87 -2.06
N ALA A 172 4.29 -12.70 -1.31
CA ALA A 172 4.33 -12.41 0.11
C ALA A 172 4.90 -13.55 0.96
N SER A 173 4.78 -14.81 0.49
CA SER A 173 5.36 -15.95 1.18
C SER A 173 6.88 -16.04 1.02
N GLN A 174 7.42 -15.55 -0.10
CA GLN A 174 8.84 -15.54 -0.42
C GLN A 174 9.55 -14.26 0.05
N THR A 175 8.80 -13.18 0.24
CA THR A 175 9.34 -11.86 0.54
C THR A 175 8.66 -11.29 1.77
N PRO A 176 9.36 -11.14 2.90
CA PRO A 176 8.79 -10.49 4.08
C PRO A 176 8.35 -9.07 3.76
N CYS A 177 7.04 -8.83 3.71
CA CYS A 177 6.43 -7.55 3.37
C CYS A 177 5.08 -7.36 4.09
N VAL A 178 4.54 -6.16 4.00
CA VAL A 178 3.16 -5.86 4.39
C VAL A 178 2.34 -5.71 3.12
N LEU A 179 1.38 -6.61 2.87
CA LEU A 179 0.36 -6.47 1.84
C LEU A 179 -0.88 -5.82 2.45
N LEU A 180 -1.28 -4.68 1.93
CA LEU A 180 -2.51 -3.99 2.29
C LEU A 180 -3.58 -4.19 1.22
N PHE A 181 -4.64 -4.90 1.57
CA PHE A 181 -5.88 -5.01 0.79
C PHE A 181 -6.86 -3.95 1.31
N ASP A 182 -6.89 -2.79 0.66
CA ASP A 182 -7.74 -1.69 1.10
C ASP A 182 -9.17 -1.85 0.58
N GLU A 183 -10.17 -1.55 1.45
CA GLU A 183 -11.60 -1.58 1.11
C GLU A 183 -12.09 -2.95 0.59
N VAL A 184 -11.75 -4.05 1.28
CA VAL A 184 -12.21 -5.40 0.89
C VAL A 184 -13.74 -5.55 0.88
N ASP A 185 -14.48 -4.65 1.52
CA ASP A 185 -15.94 -4.58 1.42
C ASP A 185 -16.43 -4.17 0.01
N ALA A 186 -15.59 -3.64 -0.85
CA ALA A 186 -15.90 -3.43 -2.26
C ALA A 186 -16.20 -4.76 -2.98
N LEU A 187 -15.59 -5.86 -2.55
CA LEU A 187 -15.86 -7.20 -3.04
C LEU A 187 -17.26 -7.70 -2.62
N ALA A 188 -17.79 -7.19 -1.50
CA ALA A 188 -19.10 -7.58 -0.99
C ALA A 188 -20.25 -6.70 -1.54
N LYS A 189 -19.98 -5.46 -1.95
CA LYS A 189 -20.98 -4.47 -2.36
C LYS A 189 -21.52 -4.64 -3.77
N ARG A 190 -20.79 -5.25 -4.70
CA ARG A 190 -21.17 -5.39 -6.11
C ARG A 190 -22.24 -6.47 -6.37
N ARG A 191 -23.02 -6.86 -5.37
CA ARG A 191 -24.07 -7.89 -5.46
C ARG A 191 -25.34 -7.44 -6.20
N GLY A 192 -25.25 -6.49 -7.12
CA GLY A 192 -26.44 -5.90 -7.76
C GLY A 192 -26.86 -6.48 -9.11
N SER A 193 -26.03 -7.30 -9.77
CA SER A 193 -26.34 -7.91 -11.07
C SER A 193 -26.21 -9.44 -11.01
N PRO A 194 -27.19 -10.22 -11.47
CA PRO A 194 -27.16 -11.68 -11.37
C PRO A 194 -25.96 -12.37 -12.04
N MET A 195 -25.38 -11.76 -13.08
CA MET A 195 -24.17 -12.29 -13.75
C MET A 195 -22.87 -11.94 -13.02
N GLU A 196 -22.82 -10.83 -12.28
CA GLU A 196 -21.65 -10.39 -11.53
C GLU A 196 -21.55 -11.02 -10.14
N VAL A 197 -22.67 -11.47 -9.56
CA VAL A 197 -22.73 -12.07 -8.21
C VAL A 197 -21.85 -13.32 -8.12
N GLY A 198 -21.94 -14.21 -9.10
CA GLY A 198 -21.17 -15.46 -9.08
C GLY A 198 -19.66 -15.26 -9.28
N GLU A 199 -19.24 -14.18 -9.94
CA GLU A 199 -17.83 -13.88 -10.18
C GLU A 199 -17.16 -13.29 -8.93
N LEU A 200 -17.81 -12.36 -8.27
CA LEU A 200 -17.33 -11.76 -7.03
C LEU A 200 -17.27 -12.76 -5.87
N ASP A 201 -18.25 -13.63 -5.76
CA ASP A 201 -18.23 -14.71 -4.78
C ASP A 201 -17.04 -15.65 -4.99
N ARG A 202 -16.69 -15.97 -6.25
CA ARG A 202 -15.48 -16.75 -6.57
C ARG A 202 -14.19 -16.03 -6.18
N ILE A 203 -14.12 -14.71 -6.37
CA ILE A 203 -12.96 -13.90 -5.95
C ILE A 203 -12.82 -13.90 -4.43
N VAL A 204 -13.94 -13.72 -3.70
CA VAL A 204 -13.94 -13.77 -2.24
C VAL A 204 -13.51 -15.15 -1.75
N ILE A 205 -14.03 -16.23 -2.36
CA ILE A 205 -13.65 -17.61 -2.03
C ILE A 205 -12.16 -17.83 -2.31
N ALA A 206 -11.65 -17.41 -3.47
CA ALA A 206 -10.23 -17.52 -3.81
C ALA A 206 -9.35 -16.74 -2.81
N PHE A 207 -9.74 -15.51 -2.48
CA PHE A 207 -9.04 -14.71 -1.48
C PHE A 207 -9.01 -15.39 -0.10
N MET A 208 -10.14 -15.94 0.35
CA MET A 208 -10.22 -16.68 1.61
C MET A 208 -9.33 -17.93 1.59
N GLN A 209 -9.28 -18.68 0.49
CA GLN A 209 -8.44 -19.86 0.32
C GLN A 209 -6.94 -19.48 0.37
N GLU A 210 -6.54 -18.45 -0.38
CA GLU A 210 -5.15 -17.98 -0.34
C GLU A 210 -4.77 -17.46 1.05
N LEU A 211 -5.66 -16.72 1.73
CA LEU A 211 -5.44 -16.22 3.09
C LEU A 211 -5.26 -17.37 4.11
N GLU A 212 -5.97 -18.49 3.93
CA GLU A 212 -5.88 -19.67 4.79
C GLU A 212 -4.59 -20.47 4.56
N HIS A 213 -4.18 -20.61 3.29
CA HIS A 213 -2.98 -21.35 2.91
C HIS A 213 -1.71 -20.51 2.97
N ALA A 214 -1.84 -19.18 3.05
CA ALA A 214 -0.68 -18.30 3.10
C ALA A 214 0.29 -18.68 4.22
N ARG A 215 1.56 -18.60 3.89
CA ARG A 215 2.70 -18.78 4.81
C ARG A 215 3.67 -17.64 4.55
N GLY A 216 4.54 -17.36 5.46
CA GLY A 216 5.60 -16.37 5.26
C GLY A 216 5.82 -15.47 6.47
N ASP A 217 6.84 -14.64 6.37
CA ASP A 217 7.29 -13.75 7.44
C ASP A 217 6.76 -12.31 7.30
N GLY A 218 5.82 -12.08 6.38
CA GLY A 218 5.18 -10.78 6.19
C GLY A 218 3.90 -10.59 7.01
N PHE A 219 3.13 -9.58 6.63
CA PHE A 219 1.80 -9.29 7.14
C PHE A 219 0.80 -9.14 6.00
N ILE A 220 -0.39 -9.65 6.20
CA ILE A 220 -1.54 -9.38 5.35
C ILE A 220 -2.51 -8.54 6.17
N ILE A 221 -2.78 -7.34 5.69
CA ILE A 221 -3.69 -6.40 6.32
C ILE A 221 -4.84 -6.15 5.35
N ALA A 222 -6.06 -6.34 5.80
CA ALA A 222 -7.25 -5.93 5.08
C ALA A 222 -7.92 -4.76 5.79
N THR A 223 -8.53 -3.84 5.03
CA THR A 223 -9.36 -2.79 5.62
C THR A 223 -10.80 -2.91 5.14
N SER A 224 -11.73 -2.50 5.98
CA SER A 224 -13.15 -2.39 5.62
C SER A 224 -13.80 -1.16 6.23
N ASN A 225 -14.60 -0.49 5.42
CA ASN A 225 -15.46 0.62 5.85
C ASN A 225 -16.84 0.14 6.31
N LEU A 226 -17.25 -1.07 5.87
CA LEU A 226 -18.55 -1.67 6.14
C LEU A 226 -18.39 -3.08 6.76
N PRO A 227 -18.02 -3.16 8.04
CA PRO A 227 -17.79 -4.44 8.70
C PRO A 227 -18.99 -5.41 8.62
N LYS A 228 -20.21 -4.89 8.61
CA LYS A 228 -21.43 -5.70 8.50
C LYS A 228 -21.66 -6.31 7.10
N ALA A 229 -20.95 -5.84 6.08
CA ALA A 229 -21.04 -6.39 4.73
C ALA A 229 -20.07 -7.56 4.48
N LEU A 230 -19.13 -7.77 5.38
CA LEU A 230 -18.18 -8.87 5.29
C LEU A 230 -18.81 -10.17 5.82
N ASP A 231 -18.58 -11.26 5.08
CA ASP A 231 -19.00 -12.60 5.50
C ASP A 231 -18.29 -13.02 6.80
N ASP A 232 -19.01 -13.70 7.68
CA ASP A 232 -18.46 -14.27 8.93
C ASP A 232 -17.29 -15.25 8.67
N ALA A 233 -17.32 -15.97 7.54
CA ALA A 233 -16.22 -16.83 7.13
C ALA A 233 -14.95 -16.04 6.87
N LEU A 234 -15.03 -14.88 6.22
CA LEU A 234 -13.89 -14.00 6.02
C LEU A 234 -13.38 -13.42 7.34
N TRP A 235 -14.28 -13.04 8.25
CA TRP A 235 -13.93 -12.56 9.57
C TRP A 235 -13.06 -13.55 10.35
N ARG A 236 -13.38 -14.84 10.28
CA ARG A 236 -12.69 -15.92 11.02
C ARG A 236 -11.27 -16.19 10.50
N ARG A 237 -10.92 -15.72 9.30
CA ARG A 237 -9.58 -15.93 8.70
C ARG A 237 -8.52 -14.95 9.21
N PHE A 238 -8.93 -13.89 9.90
CA PHE A 238 -8.01 -12.91 10.48
C PHE A 238 -7.68 -13.23 11.93
N ASP A 239 -6.38 -13.21 12.25
CA ASP A 239 -5.86 -13.50 13.58
C ASP A 239 -6.19 -12.39 14.60
N LEU A 240 -6.28 -11.15 14.10
CA LEU A 240 -6.63 -9.98 14.90
C LEU A 240 -7.51 -9.02 14.12
N ARG A 241 -8.55 -8.54 14.78
CA ARG A 241 -9.50 -7.56 14.26
C ARG A 241 -9.38 -6.29 15.09
N ILE A 242 -9.07 -5.18 14.43
CA ILE A 242 -8.84 -3.89 15.08
C ILE A 242 -9.92 -2.92 14.65
N SER A 243 -10.73 -2.48 15.59
CA SER A 243 -11.78 -1.48 15.35
C SER A 243 -11.21 -0.07 15.42
N PHE A 244 -11.40 0.69 14.36
CA PHE A 244 -11.07 2.10 14.28
C PHE A 244 -12.34 2.92 14.51
N PRO A 245 -12.58 3.44 15.71
CA PRO A 245 -13.76 4.24 16.01
C PRO A 245 -13.68 5.62 15.34
N LYS A 246 -14.80 6.31 15.24
CA LYS A 246 -14.79 7.74 14.91
C LYS A 246 -13.94 8.49 15.93
N PRO A 247 -13.09 9.43 15.47
CA PRO A 247 -12.27 10.21 16.36
C PRO A 247 -13.12 11.13 17.24
N THR A 248 -12.69 11.32 18.47
CA THR A 248 -13.26 12.30 19.37
C THR A 248 -12.84 13.73 18.97
N GLY A 249 -13.61 14.73 19.35
CA GLY A 249 -13.24 16.12 19.09
C GLY A 249 -11.88 16.52 19.68
N ALA A 250 -11.46 15.89 20.79
CA ALA A 250 -10.13 16.12 21.36
C ALA A 250 -9.02 15.53 20.48
N GLU A 251 -9.21 14.33 19.93
CA GLU A 251 -8.27 13.68 18.99
C GLU A 251 -8.17 14.48 17.70
N LEU A 252 -9.30 14.93 17.15
CA LEU A 252 -9.32 15.80 15.97
C LEU A 252 -8.56 17.11 16.19
N SER A 253 -8.74 17.71 17.35
CA SER A 253 -8.04 18.95 17.72
C SER A 253 -6.52 18.75 17.80
N ARG A 254 -6.06 17.66 18.42
CA ARG A 254 -4.63 17.32 18.48
C ARG A 254 -4.05 17.02 17.11
N PHE A 255 -4.77 16.21 16.30
CA PHE A 255 -4.38 15.90 14.93
C PHE A 255 -4.25 17.17 14.09
N ALA A 256 -5.29 18.00 14.03
CA ALA A 256 -5.31 19.22 13.25
C ALA A 256 -4.26 20.24 13.74
N GLY A 257 -4.03 20.32 15.04
CA GLY A 257 -2.98 21.16 15.60
C GLY A 257 -1.57 20.74 15.14
N ARG A 258 -1.28 19.44 15.06
CA ARG A 258 -0.02 18.93 14.50
C ARG A 258 0.08 19.19 13.01
N ARG A 259 -0.97 18.87 12.25
CA ARG A 259 -1.01 19.12 10.80
C ARG A 259 -0.86 20.59 10.44
N SER A 260 -1.45 21.49 11.24
CA SER A 260 -1.27 22.95 11.06
C SER A 260 0.20 23.35 11.20
N LYS A 261 0.94 22.77 12.15
CA LYS A 261 2.37 23.01 12.31
C LYS A 261 3.19 22.54 11.12
N ASP A 262 2.82 21.38 10.53
CA ASP A 262 3.49 20.85 9.31
C ASP A 262 3.42 21.87 8.15
N PHE A 263 2.37 22.69 8.10
CA PHE A 263 2.18 23.76 7.10
C PHE A 263 2.60 25.16 7.59
N GLY A 264 3.23 25.27 8.76
CA GLY A 264 3.63 26.58 9.33
C GLY A 264 2.46 27.47 9.74
N ILE A 265 1.26 26.92 9.98
CA ILE A 265 0.06 27.68 10.31
C ILE A 265 -0.16 27.68 11.81
N PRO A 266 -0.40 28.85 12.46
CA PRO A 266 -0.76 28.89 13.86
C PRO A 266 -2.16 28.30 14.08
N ALA A 267 -2.23 27.28 14.93
CA ALA A 267 -3.50 26.65 15.31
C ALA A 267 -4.22 27.53 16.34
N THR A 268 -5.05 28.48 15.87
CA THR A 268 -5.86 29.34 16.76
C THR A 268 -6.99 28.57 17.45
N ARG A 269 -7.43 29.04 18.61
CA ARG A 269 -8.59 28.44 19.34
C ARG A 269 -9.83 28.31 18.45
N LYS A 270 -10.11 29.31 17.62
CA LYS A 270 -11.24 29.29 16.68
C LYS A 270 -11.14 28.18 15.65
N MET A 271 -9.95 28.01 15.06
CA MET A 271 -9.69 26.94 14.09
C MET A 271 -9.80 25.56 14.75
N LEU A 272 -9.19 25.36 15.91
CA LEU A 272 -9.27 24.09 16.63
C LEU A 272 -10.69 23.75 17.02
N ALA A 273 -11.54 24.73 17.40
CA ALA A 273 -12.96 24.54 17.67
C ALA A 273 -13.73 24.08 16.41
N GLN A 274 -13.38 24.59 15.23
CA GLN A 274 -13.94 24.15 13.97
C GLN A 274 -13.51 22.70 13.63
N TYR A 275 -12.24 22.39 13.77
CA TYR A 275 -11.72 21.05 13.47
C TYR A 275 -12.30 19.96 14.39
N ARG A 276 -12.65 20.28 15.62
CA ARG A 276 -13.32 19.36 16.57
C ARG A 276 -14.67 18.85 16.06
N LYS A 277 -15.31 19.54 15.11
CA LYS A 277 -16.60 19.16 14.54
C LYS A 277 -16.48 18.26 13.32
N ALA A 278 -15.28 18.02 12.80
CA ALA A 278 -15.06 17.13 11.67
C ALA A 278 -15.54 15.70 12.00
N ALA A 279 -16.03 14.98 11.00
CA ALA A 279 -16.50 13.62 11.16
C ALA A 279 -15.36 12.58 11.15
N SER A 280 -14.17 12.97 10.64
CA SER A 280 -13.02 12.06 10.48
C SER A 280 -11.69 12.83 10.45
N TYR A 281 -10.58 12.11 10.57
CA TYR A 281 -9.23 12.70 10.37
C TYR A 281 -9.04 13.23 8.95
N ALA A 282 -9.58 12.53 7.94
CA ALA A 282 -9.49 12.97 6.55
C ALA A 282 -10.20 14.34 6.36
N GLU A 283 -11.37 14.53 6.91
CA GLU A 283 -12.08 15.81 6.86
C GLU A 283 -11.32 16.91 7.61
N ALA A 284 -10.82 16.61 8.82
CA ALA A 284 -10.00 17.55 9.57
C ALA A 284 -8.74 17.97 8.80
N GLU A 285 -8.10 17.05 8.09
CA GLU A 285 -6.95 17.33 7.23
C GLU A 285 -7.31 18.26 6.06
N GLN A 286 -8.45 18.01 5.40
CA GLN A 286 -8.93 18.87 4.31
C GLN A 286 -9.20 20.31 4.80
N LEU A 287 -9.77 20.47 5.98
CA LEU A 287 -9.97 21.78 6.59
C LEU A 287 -8.64 22.49 6.86
N VAL A 288 -7.64 21.80 7.39
CA VAL A 288 -6.28 22.36 7.61
C VAL A 288 -5.63 22.76 6.28
N ILE A 289 -5.69 21.90 5.26
CA ILE A 289 -5.13 22.18 3.94
C ILE A 289 -5.83 23.38 3.27
N SER A 290 -7.15 23.47 3.39
CA SER A 290 -7.94 24.59 2.84
C SER A 290 -7.55 25.92 3.50
N GLU A 291 -7.33 25.93 4.80
CA GLU A 291 -6.85 27.11 5.53
C GLU A 291 -5.40 27.48 5.13
N ALA A 292 -4.55 26.46 4.93
CA ALA A 292 -3.19 26.67 4.45
C ALA A 292 -3.17 27.36 3.08
N ARG A 293 -3.94 26.83 2.14
CA ARG A 293 -4.07 27.41 0.79
C ARG A 293 -4.58 28.84 0.84
N ARG A 294 -5.63 29.11 1.64
CA ARG A 294 -6.16 30.45 1.80
C ARG A 294 -5.12 31.46 2.24
N ARG A 295 -4.26 31.09 3.20
CA ARG A 295 -3.22 31.98 3.72
C ARG A 295 -2.12 32.24 2.71
N VAL A 296 -1.65 31.22 2.02
CA VAL A 296 -0.63 31.38 0.98
C VAL A 296 -1.12 32.26 -0.18
N LEU A 297 -2.42 32.21 -0.52
CA LEU A 297 -2.98 33.04 -1.58
C LEU A 297 -3.30 34.49 -1.14
N MET A 298 -3.25 34.79 0.16
CA MET A 298 -3.45 36.14 0.71
C MET A 298 -2.14 36.89 1.01
N THR A 299 -1.01 36.20 0.94
CA THR A 299 0.36 36.76 1.00
C THR A 299 0.86 37.06 -0.39
#